data_5aecca5fc08ad09d27c6bf7ad448e38b
#
_entry.id   5aecca5fc08ad09d27c6bf7ad448e38b
#
_cell.length_a   1.000
_cell.length_b   1.000
_cell.length_c   1.000
_cell.angle_alpha   90.00
_cell.angle_beta   90.00
_cell.angle_gamma   90.00
#
_symmetry.space_group_name_H-M   'P 1'
#
loop_
_entity.id
_entity.type
_entity.pdbx_description
1 polymer ?
#
loop_
_entity_poly.entity_id
_entity_poly.type
_entity_poly.pdbx_seq_one_letter_code
_entity_poly.pdbx_strand_id
1 'polypeptide(L)'
;VNDIPGNAADQDADPNDGRDETLTERLDRNWDEILQELRVIQTGTQILTGFLLAAVFQSRFSDLDDYQRTVYACLVVVTILTTVMGLAPVSLHRVLFRQRAKATIVASTDRLLQVTMGGVAITLAGTAMLIFDFVFGRVGGVLAGAGVLAVVCMLWVVLPRVLRRRTAAAAAVSHRVDRSVDQPVGSSTSNDRRE
;
A
#
# COMPACT_ATOMS: atom_id res chain seq x y z
N VAL A 1 -9.08 -6.39 49.44
CA VAL A 1 -8.88 -6.90 48.07
C VAL A 1 -8.08 -5.83 47.36
N ASN A 2 -6.80 -6.07 47.15
CA ASN A 2 -5.91 -5.15 46.43
C ASN A 2 -6.27 -5.22 44.95
N ASP A 3 -6.85 -4.15 44.40
CA ASP A 3 -6.88 -3.87 42.99
C ASP A 3 -5.42 -3.64 42.54
N ILE A 4 -4.81 -4.68 41.97
CA ILE A 4 -3.56 -4.52 41.24
C ILE A 4 -3.94 -3.70 39.99
N PRO A 5 -3.37 -2.49 39.79
CA PRO A 5 -3.63 -1.73 38.58
C PRO A 5 -3.21 -2.60 37.39
N GLY A 6 -4.16 -2.86 36.47
CA GLY A 6 -3.91 -3.65 35.29
C GLY A 6 -2.62 -3.18 34.61
N ASN A 7 -1.77 -4.12 34.28
CA ASN A 7 -0.49 -3.83 33.64
C ASN A 7 -0.77 -2.99 32.39
N ALA A 8 -0.03 -1.91 32.17
CA ALA A 8 -0.16 -1.05 30.98
C ALA A 8 -0.05 -1.85 29.64
N ALA A 9 0.44 -3.08 29.71
CA ALA A 9 0.51 -4.02 28.59
C ALA A 9 -0.85 -4.65 28.23
N ASP A 10 -1.82 -4.61 29.16
CA ASP A 10 -3.17 -5.21 28.98
C ASP A 10 -4.24 -4.13 28.73
N GLN A 11 -3.84 -2.88 28.54
CA GLN A 11 -4.75 -1.79 28.20
C GLN A 11 -5.08 -1.81 26.72
N ASP A 12 -6.34 -1.50 26.38
CA ASP A 12 -6.79 -1.33 25.01
C ASP A 12 -5.97 -0.26 24.29
N ALA A 13 -5.49 -0.62 23.09
CA ALA A 13 -4.62 0.24 22.28
C ALA A 13 -5.33 1.48 21.72
N ASP A 14 -6.65 1.43 21.50
CA ASP A 14 -7.48 2.53 21.03
C ASP A 14 -8.96 2.32 21.39
N PRO A 15 -9.43 2.84 22.51
CA PRO A 15 -10.81 2.65 22.99
C PRO A 15 -11.90 3.17 22.03
N ASN A 16 -11.52 3.91 20.97
CA ASN A 16 -12.48 4.50 20.04
C ASN A 16 -12.63 3.71 18.74
N ASP A 17 -11.87 2.63 18.52
CA ASP A 17 -11.95 1.84 17.29
C ASP A 17 -12.96 0.67 17.36
N GLY A 18 -13.62 0.50 18.52
CA GLY A 18 -14.65 -0.53 18.77
C GLY A 18 -14.07 -1.94 18.95
N ARG A 19 -12.77 -2.04 19.26
CA ARG A 19 -12.05 -3.30 19.52
C ARG A 19 -11.39 -3.21 20.89
N ASP A 20 -11.38 -4.32 21.59
CA ASP A 20 -10.65 -4.49 22.85
C ASP A 20 -9.40 -5.33 22.55
N GLU A 21 -8.34 -4.65 22.09
CA GLU A 21 -7.07 -5.28 21.73
C GLU A 21 -5.88 -4.54 22.35
N THR A 22 -4.94 -5.31 22.88
CA THR A 22 -3.67 -4.75 23.37
C THR A 22 -2.81 -4.23 22.22
N LEU A 23 -1.86 -3.34 22.50
CA LEU A 23 -0.92 -2.82 21.49
C LEU A 23 -0.15 -3.97 20.80
N THR A 24 0.13 -5.05 21.51
CA THR A 24 0.84 -6.21 20.95
C THR A 24 -0.04 -6.96 19.95
N GLU A 25 -1.28 -7.24 20.30
CA GLU A 25 -2.25 -7.90 19.42
C GLU A 25 -2.53 -7.08 18.16
N ARG A 26 -2.67 -5.75 18.30
CA ARG A 26 -2.81 -4.84 17.16
C ARG A 26 -1.61 -4.89 16.21
N LEU A 27 -0.38 -4.89 16.75
CA LEU A 27 0.83 -4.99 15.95
C LEU A 27 0.96 -6.35 15.25
N ASP A 28 0.58 -7.43 15.91
CA ASP A 28 0.63 -8.78 15.35
C ASP A 28 -0.42 -8.93 14.24
N ARG A 29 -1.63 -8.41 14.43
CA ARG A 29 -2.67 -8.36 13.38
C ARG A 29 -2.23 -7.54 12.16
N ASN A 30 -1.72 -6.34 12.37
CA ASN A 30 -1.22 -5.50 11.27
C ASN A 30 -0.09 -6.21 10.50
N TRP A 31 0.73 -6.97 11.20
CA TRP A 31 1.79 -7.76 10.58
C TRP A 31 1.23 -8.89 9.71
N ASP A 32 0.21 -9.61 10.19
CA ASP A 32 -0.44 -10.67 9.42
C ASP A 32 -1.13 -10.12 8.16
N GLU A 33 -1.77 -8.96 8.26
CA GLU A 33 -2.35 -8.25 7.11
C GLU A 33 -1.27 -7.93 6.05
N ILE A 34 -0.13 -7.36 6.47
CA ILE A 34 1.00 -7.06 5.57
C ILE A 34 1.56 -8.33 4.90
N LEU A 35 1.69 -9.41 5.65
CA LEU A 35 2.17 -10.69 5.09
C LEU A 35 1.21 -11.26 4.06
N GLN A 36 -0.09 -11.10 4.26
CA GLN A 36 -1.10 -11.55 3.31
C GLN A 36 -1.08 -10.71 2.02
N GLU A 37 -0.95 -9.38 2.11
CA GLU A 37 -0.77 -8.52 0.94
C GLU A 37 0.49 -8.90 0.16
N LEU A 38 1.60 -9.10 0.84
CA LEU A 38 2.86 -9.55 0.23
C LEU A 38 2.70 -10.87 -0.51
N ARG A 39 1.97 -11.83 0.05
CA ARG A 39 1.73 -13.14 -0.60
C ARG A 39 1.02 -13.00 -1.93
N VAL A 40 -0.01 -12.14 -2.00
CA VAL A 40 -0.74 -11.86 -3.24
C VAL A 40 0.18 -11.21 -4.28
N ILE A 41 0.93 -10.18 -3.88
CA ILE A 41 1.89 -9.47 -4.75
C ILE A 41 2.98 -10.44 -5.25
N GLN A 42 3.55 -11.26 -4.37
CA GLN A 42 4.58 -12.24 -4.74
C GLN A 42 4.06 -13.26 -5.74
N THR A 43 2.86 -13.79 -5.54
CA THR A 43 2.26 -14.75 -6.47
C THR A 43 2.12 -14.14 -7.87
N GLY A 44 1.57 -12.93 -7.96
CA GLY A 44 1.46 -12.22 -9.24
C GLY A 44 2.81 -11.93 -9.89
N THR A 45 3.79 -11.50 -9.10
CA THR A 45 5.16 -11.21 -9.57
C THR A 45 5.88 -12.47 -10.05
N GLN A 46 5.71 -13.61 -9.35
CA GLN A 46 6.30 -14.90 -9.76
C GLN A 46 5.76 -15.39 -11.10
N ILE A 47 4.44 -15.28 -11.30
CA ILE A 47 3.81 -15.64 -12.58
C ILE A 47 4.39 -14.76 -13.69
N LEU A 48 4.44 -13.44 -13.49
CA LEU A 48 4.96 -12.50 -14.49
C LEU A 48 6.44 -12.73 -14.79
N THR A 49 7.25 -12.98 -13.75
CA THR A 49 8.67 -13.34 -13.88
C THR A 49 8.83 -14.62 -14.69
N GLY A 50 8.05 -15.64 -14.39
CA GLY A 50 8.08 -16.91 -15.10
C GLY A 50 7.78 -16.74 -16.60
N PHE A 51 6.77 -15.96 -16.95
CA PHE A 51 6.46 -15.65 -18.35
C PHE A 51 7.57 -14.86 -19.05
N LEU A 52 8.13 -13.85 -18.39
CA LEU A 52 9.25 -13.08 -18.94
C LEU A 52 10.48 -13.98 -19.17
N LEU A 53 10.84 -14.84 -18.22
CA LEU A 53 11.95 -15.75 -18.37
C LEU A 53 11.69 -16.79 -19.46
N ALA A 54 10.45 -17.26 -19.62
CA ALA A 54 10.08 -18.20 -20.66
C ALA A 54 10.10 -17.58 -22.07
N ALA A 55 9.91 -16.26 -22.18
CA ALA A 55 9.84 -15.57 -23.46
C ALA A 55 11.13 -15.69 -24.29
N VAL A 56 12.31 -15.76 -23.65
CA VAL A 56 13.61 -15.91 -24.34
C VAL A 56 13.73 -17.23 -25.12
N PHE A 57 12.97 -18.25 -24.72
CA PHE A 57 12.99 -19.57 -25.36
C PHE A 57 11.95 -19.69 -26.45
N GLN A 58 11.16 -18.65 -26.74
CA GLN A 58 10.21 -18.65 -27.81
C GLN A 58 10.90 -18.41 -29.16
N SER A 59 10.45 -19.08 -30.21
CA SER A 59 11.01 -18.95 -31.57
C SER A 59 10.97 -17.50 -32.10
N ARG A 60 10.00 -16.73 -31.70
CA ARG A 60 9.83 -15.32 -32.07
C ARG A 60 10.76 -14.35 -31.34
N PHE A 61 11.53 -14.81 -30.34
CA PHE A 61 12.47 -13.95 -29.63
C PHE A 61 13.59 -13.41 -30.53
N SER A 62 13.98 -14.18 -31.54
CA SER A 62 14.97 -13.75 -32.56
C SER A 62 14.49 -12.58 -33.43
N ASP A 63 13.17 -12.38 -33.56
CA ASP A 63 12.55 -11.32 -34.36
C ASP A 63 12.56 -9.95 -33.64
N LEU A 64 12.92 -9.91 -32.37
CA LEU A 64 13.03 -8.68 -31.60
C LEU A 64 14.19 -7.81 -32.11
N ASP A 65 13.93 -6.51 -32.28
CA ASP A 65 14.98 -5.53 -32.56
C ASP A 65 15.85 -5.25 -31.31
N ASP A 66 16.96 -4.53 -31.46
CA ASP A 66 17.92 -4.26 -30.38
C ASP A 66 17.30 -3.44 -29.24
N TYR A 67 16.36 -2.55 -29.54
CA TYR A 67 15.62 -1.81 -28.53
C TYR A 67 14.69 -2.72 -27.73
N GLN A 68 13.92 -3.56 -28.41
CA GLN A 68 13.01 -4.51 -27.76
C GLN A 68 13.77 -5.49 -26.88
N ARG A 69 14.93 -5.98 -27.31
CA ARG A 69 15.83 -6.82 -26.51
C ARG A 69 16.35 -6.10 -25.28
N THR A 70 16.72 -4.82 -25.43
CA THR A 70 17.19 -4.00 -24.30
C THR A 70 16.06 -3.77 -23.29
N VAL A 71 14.87 -3.40 -23.75
CA VAL A 71 13.68 -3.23 -22.89
C VAL A 71 13.36 -4.54 -22.17
N TYR A 72 13.36 -5.67 -22.88
CA TYR A 72 13.16 -6.98 -22.29
C TYR A 72 14.17 -7.28 -21.20
N ALA A 73 15.47 -7.08 -21.45
CA ALA A 73 16.52 -7.32 -20.48
C ALA A 73 16.33 -6.43 -19.21
N CYS A 74 16.00 -5.16 -19.40
CA CYS A 74 15.69 -4.25 -18.28
C CYS A 74 14.47 -4.74 -17.49
N LEU A 75 13.42 -5.21 -18.14
CA LEU A 75 12.23 -5.74 -17.48
C LEU A 75 12.54 -6.99 -16.66
N VAL A 76 13.36 -7.90 -17.19
CA VAL A 76 13.82 -9.09 -16.45
C VAL A 76 14.56 -8.66 -15.17
N VAL A 77 15.50 -7.72 -15.27
CA VAL A 77 16.25 -7.20 -14.11
C VAL A 77 15.30 -6.57 -13.10
N VAL A 78 14.40 -5.68 -13.53
CA VAL A 78 13.41 -5.02 -12.65
C VAL A 78 12.55 -6.05 -11.94
N THR A 79 12.07 -7.07 -12.66
CA THR A 79 11.19 -8.10 -12.10
C THR A 79 11.90 -8.97 -11.08
N ILE A 80 13.16 -9.35 -11.34
CA ILE A 80 13.99 -10.08 -10.37
C ILE A 80 14.21 -9.23 -9.11
N LEU A 81 14.61 -7.97 -9.25
CA LEU A 81 14.81 -7.07 -8.13
C LEU A 81 13.52 -6.88 -7.32
N THR A 82 12.38 -6.72 -7.99
CA THR A 82 11.06 -6.60 -7.35
C THR A 82 10.73 -7.86 -6.54
N THR A 83 11.01 -9.04 -7.08
CA THR A 83 10.81 -10.31 -6.39
C THR A 83 11.69 -10.43 -5.15
N VAL A 84 12.98 -10.08 -5.26
CA VAL A 84 13.91 -10.08 -4.12
C VAL A 84 13.47 -9.08 -3.04
N MET A 85 13.06 -7.89 -3.43
CA MET A 85 12.55 -6.88 -2.49
C MET A 85 11.25 -7.33 -1.79
N GLY A 86 10.35 -8.00 -2.50
CA GLY A 86 9.14 -8.58 -1.92
C GLY A 86 9.42 -9.70 -0.90
N LEU A 87 10.58 -10.38 -0.98
CA LEU A 87 11.01 -11.39 -0.01
C LEU A 87 11.73 -10.79 1.22
N ALA A 88 12.22 -9.56 1.12
CA ALA A 88 13.01 -8.93 2.18
C ALA A 88 12.27 -8.78 3.52
N PRO A 89 10.95 -8.45 3.59
CA PRO A 89 10.22 -8.39 4.87
C PRO A 89 10.24 -9.71 5.63
N VAL A 90 10.11 -10.83 4.94
CA VAL A 90 10.16 -12.18 5.55
C VAL A 90 11.52 -12.45 6.16
N SER A 91 12.59 -12.07 5.47
CA SER A 91 13.98 -12.20 5.96
C SER A 91 14.22 -11.29 7.16
N LEU A 92 13.75 -10.04 7.07
CA LEU A 92 13.89 -9.03 8.14
C LEU A 92 13.18 -9.49 9.42
N HIS A 93 11.96 -10.01 9.29
CA HIS A 93 11.21 -10.54 10.44
C HIS A 93 11.97 -11.66 11.17
N ARG A 94 12.58 -12.61 10.44
CA ARG A 94 13.37 -13.69 11.04
C ARG A 94 14.56 -13.19 11.88
N VAL A 95 15.21 -12.10 11.42
CA VAL A 95 16.39 -11.54 12.09
C VAL A 95 16.01 -10.68 13.29
N LEU A 96 14.93 -9.86 13.16
CA LEU A 96 14.55 -8.87 14.16
C LEU A 96 13.52 -9.37 15.18
N PHE A 97 12.88 -10.51 14.96
CA PHE A 97 11.95 -11.12 15.93
C PHE A 97 12.58 -11.30 17.33
N ARG A 98 13.91 -11.48 17.39
CA ARG A 98 14.65 -11.61 18.64
C ARG A 98 14.98 -10.28 19.33
N GLN A 99 14.77 -9.10 18.68
CA GLN A 99 15.30 -7.81 19.18
C GLN A 99 14.27 -6.80 19.71
N ARG A 100 13.01 -7.18 19.91
CA ARG A 100 11.92 -6.30 20.46
C ARG A 100 11.74 -4.94 19.76
N ALA A 101 12.25 -4.75 18.55
CA ALA A 101 12.18 -3.47 17.79
C ALA A 101 10.99 -3.41 16.83
N LYS A 102 9.79 -3.81 17.29
CA LYS A 102 8.58 -3.99 16.45
C LYS A 102 8.20 -2.73 15.65
N ALA A 103 8.26 -1.54 16.23
CA ALA A 103 7.82 -0.31 15.56
C ALA A 103 8.70 0.10 14.36
N THR A 104 10.02 -0.07 14.45
CA THR A 104 10.95 0.24 13.35
C THR A 104 10.80 -0.73 12.18
N ILE A 105 10.45 -1.99 12.48
CA ILE A 105 10.23 -3.04 11.46
C ILE A 105 9.02 -2.67 10.61
N VAL A 106 7.90 -2.31 11.23
CA VAL A 106 6.66 -1.95 10.52
C VAL A 106 6.87 -0.78 9.56
N ALA A 107 7.55 0.30 10.00
CA ALA A 107 7.81 1.46 9.15
C ALA A 107 8.76 1.16 7.98
N SER A 108 9.74 0.28 8.18
CA SER A 108 10.67 -0.13 7.11
C SER A 108 9.99 -1.05 6.09
N THR A 109 9.09 -1.91 6.56
CA THR A 109 8.33 -2.85 5.73
C THR A 109 7.34 -2.12 4.83
N ASP A 110 6.67 -1.07 5.32
CA ASP A 110 5.76 -0.27 4.50
C ASP A 110 6.47 0.39 3.30
N ARG A 111 7.66 0.97 3.51
CA ARG A 111 8.46 1.51 2.40
C ARG A 111 8.87 0.44 1.38
N LEU A 112 9.27 -0.72 1.88
CA LEU A 112 9.67 -1.84 1.03
C LEU A 112 8.50 -2.35 0.20
N LEU A 113 7.30 -2.42 0.79
CA LEU A 113 6.06 -2.76 0.10
C LEU A 113 5.74 -1.75 -1.01
N GLN A 114 5.84 -0.45 -0.74
CA GLN A 114 5.62 0.61 -1.73
C GLN A 114 6.61 0.52 -2.91
N VAL A 115 7.89 0.25 -2.64
CA VAL A 115 8.91 0.05 -3.70
C VAL A 115 8.60 -1.21 -4.52
N THR A 116 8.20 -2.30 -3.86
CA THR A 116 7.78 -3.54 -4.54
C THR A 116 6.57 -3.30 -5.44
N MET A 117 5.55 -2.58 -4.95
CA MET A 117 4.39 -2.18 -5.77
C MET A 117 4.82 -1.33 -6.98
N GLY A 118 5.74 -0.38 -6.78
CA GLY A 118 6.32 0.41 -7.87
C GLY A 118 7.01 -0.46 -8.93
N GLY A 119 7.79 -1.46 -8.51
CA GLY A 119 8.42 -2.44 -9.38
C GLY A 119 7.41 -3.28 -10.18
N VAL A 120 6.33 -3.73 -9.53
CA VAL A 120 5.21 -4.42 -10.22
C VAL A 120 4.57 -3.52 -11.26
N ALA A 121 4.30 -2.25 -10.94
CA ALA A 121 3.73 -1.29 -11.87
C ALA A 121 4.59 -1.09 -13.12
N ILE A 122 5.91 -0.94 -12.93
CA ILE A 122 6.89 -0.80 -14.03
C ILE A 122 6.92 -2.08 -14.87
N THR A 123 6.90 -3.24 -14.24
CA THR A 123 6.91 -4.53 -14.94
C THR A 123 5.65 -4.71 -15.78
N LEU A 124 4.47 -4.41 -15.24
CA LEU A 124 3.20 -4.48 -15.98
C LEU A 124 3.18 -3.52 -17.17
N ALA A 125 3.51 -2.26 -16.95
CA ALA A 125 3.53 -1.23 -17.99
C ALA A 125 4.57 -1.54 -19.07
N GLY A 126 5.76 -1.97 -18.68
CA GLY A 126 6.84 -2.32 -19.60
C GLY A 126 6.54 -3.59 -20.40
N THR A 127 5.90 -4.59 -19.78
CA THR A 127 5.48 -5.81 -20.49
C THR A 127 4.40 -5.47 -21.52
N ALA A 128 3.40 -4.66 -21.16
CA ALA A 128 2.39 -4.20 -22.11
C ALA A 128 3.05 -3.39 -23.24
N MET A 129 3.97 -2.48 -22.92
CA MET A 129 4.72 -1.72 -23.91
C MET A 129 5.46 -2.63 -24.88
N LEU A 130 6.18 -3.64 -24.40
CA LEU A 130 6.95 -4.57 -25.23
C LEU A 130 6.06 -5.39 -26.16
N ILE A 131 4.95 -5.92 -25.64
CA ILE A 131 4.01 -6.74 -26.44
C ILE A 131 3.37 -5.89 -27.54
N PHE A 132 2.88 -4.71 -27.20
CA PHE A 132 2.23 -3.84 -28.17
C PHE A 132 3.22 -3.21 -29.15
N ASP A 133 4.47 -2.98 -28.75
CA ASP A 133 5.54 -2.56 -29.66
C ASP A 133 5.85 -3.64 -30.71
N PHE A 134 5.89 -4.90 -30.29
CA PHE A 134 6.09 -6.02 -31.19
C PHE A 134 4.92 -6.20 -32.20
N VAL A 135 3.68 -5.95 -31.77
CA VAL A 135 2.49 -6.17 -32.62
C VAL A 135 2.14 -4.95 -33.47
N PHE A 136 2.19 -3.74 -32.91
CA PHE A 136 1.70 -2.49 -33.53
C PHE A 136 2.80 -1.46 -33.77
N GLY A 137 4.05 -1.82 -33.46
CA GLY A 137 5.19 -0.92 -33.58
C GLY A 137 5.31 0.08 -32.43
N ARG A 138 6.33 0.92 -32.51
CA ARG A 138 6.84 1.78 -31.43
C ARG A 138 5.77 2.67 -30.77
N VAL A 139 4.93 3.30 -31.60
CA VAL A 139 3.86 4.18 -31.10
C VAL A 139 2.82 3.39 -30.31
N GLY A 140 2.42 2.23 -30.81
CA GLY A 140 1.47 1.33 -30.13
C GLY A 140 2.01 0.87 -28.78
N GLY A 141 3.28 0.50 -28.71
CA GLY A 141 3.95 0.11 -27.48
C GLY A 141 3.96 1.23 -26.43
N VAL A 142 4.40 2.42 -26.82
CA VAL A 142 4.46 3.58 -25.91
C VAL A 142 3.07 3.94 -25.38
N LEU A 143 2.06 3.96 -26.23
CA LEU A 143 0.68 4.25 -25.82
C LEU A 143 0.13 3.18 -24.86
N ALA A 144 0.39 1.91 -25.11
CA ALA A 144 -0.04 0.82 -24.24
C ALA A 144 0.65 0.90 -22.86
N GLY A 145 1.97 1.07 -22.83
CA GLY A 145 2.71 1.20 -21.59
C GLY A 145 2.28 2.43 -20.77
N ALA A 146 2.13 3.58 -21.42
CA ALA A 146 1.63 4.81 -20.78
C ALA A 146 0.19 4.64 -20.27
N GLY A 147 -0.67 3.96 -21.01
CA GLY A 147 -2.05 3.67 -20.60
C GLY A 147 -2.10 2.80 -19.36
N VAL A 148 -1.36 1.70 -19.32
CA VAL A 148 -1.26 0.84 -18.13
C VAL A 148 -0.73 1.61 -16.94
N LEU A 149 0.34 2.40 -17.12
CA LEU A 149 0.92 3.20 -16.06
C LEU A 149 -0.07 4.25 -15.53
N ALA A 150 -0.82 4.90 -16.41
CA ALA A 150 -1.86 5.86 -16.02
C ALA A 150 -2.97 5.20 -15.19
N VAL A 151 -3.45 4.00 -15.60
CA VAL A 151 -4.45 3.23 -14.84
C VAL A 151 -3.92 2.85 -13.46
N VAL A 152 -2.69 2.32 -13.39
CA VAL A 152 -2.06 1.95 -12.12
C VAL A 152 -1.91 3.18 -11.20
N CYS A 153 -1.41 4.30 -11.73
CA CYS A 153 -1.29 5.55 -10.97
C CYS A 153 -2.65 6.05 -10.48
N MET A 154 -3.68 5.97 -11.31
CA MET A 154 -5.04 6.38 -10.95
C MET A 154 -5.58 5.53 -9.79
N LEU A 155 -5.45 4.19 -9.89
CA LEU A 155 -5.99 3.27 -8.88
C LEU A 155 -5.17 3.26 -7.58
N TRP A 156 -3.84 3.30 -7.66
CA TRP A 156 -2.98 3.10 -6.48
C TRP A 156 -2.56 4.42 -5.81
N VAL A 157 -2.61 5.54 -6.54
CA VAL A 157 -2.14 6.83 -6.03
C VAL A 157 -3.27 7.84 -5.91
N VAL A 158 -4.04 8.04 -6.97
CA VAL A 158 -5.08 9.09 -7.01
C VAL A 158 -6.30 8.67 -6.20
N LEU A 159 -6.81 7.47 -6.43
CA LEU A 159 -8.04 6.98 -5.77
C LEU A 159 -7.91 6.96 -4.23
N PRO A 160 -6.86 6.40 -3.61
CA PRO A 160 -6.72 6.43 -2.15
C PRO A 160 -6.60 7.85 -1.58
N ARG A 161 -5.90 8.76 -2.30
CA ARG A 161 -5.80 10.16 -1.87
C ARG A 161 -7.13 10.89 -1.92
N VAL A 162 -7.93 10.64 -2.95
CA VAL A 162 -9.28 11.24 -3.08
C VAL A 162 -10.21 10.70 -2.00
N LEU A 163 -10.19 9.40 -1.75
CA LEU A 163 -11.01 8.78 -0.69
C LEU A 163 -10.64 9.32 0.69
N ARG A 164 -9.36 9.39 1.03
CA ARG A 164 -8.88 9.95 2.32
C ARG A 164 -9.32 11.41 2.50
N ARG A 165 -9.30 12.22 1.44
CA ARG A 165 -9.77 13.61 1.52
C ARG A 165 -11.28 13.69 1.77
N ARG A 166 -12.07 12.80 1.15
CA ARG A 166 -13.53 12.75 1.35
C ARG A 166 -13.90 12.31 2.76
N THR A 167 -13.24 11.29 3.30
CA THR A 167 -13.47 10.84 4.68
C THR A 167 -13.08 11.89 5.70
N ALA A 168 -11.95 12.58 5.51
CA ALA A 168 -11.52 13.68 6.37
C ALA A 168 -12.53 14.86 6.35
N ALA A 169 -13.07 15.19 5.17
CA ALA A 169 -14.08 16.23 5.02
C ALA A 169 -15.40 15.83 5.71
N ALA A 170 -15.85 14.59 5.59
CA ALA A 170 -17.04 14.07 6.24
C ALA A 170 -16.90 14.08 7.78
N ALA A 171 -15.74 13.67 8.31
CA ALA A 171 -15.46 13.71 9.74
C ALA A 171 -15.45 15.15 10.29
N ALA A 172 -14.92 16.12 9.54
CA ALA A 172 -14.92 17.52 9.93
C ALA A 172 -16.33 18.13 9.99
N VAL A 173 -17.24 17.65 9.12
CA VAL A 173 -18.66 18.08 9.13
C VAL A 173 -19.38 17.47 10.34
N SER A 174 -19.21 16.19 10.65
CA SER A 174 -19.86 15.55 11.80
C SER A 174 -19.42 16.19 13.12
N HIS A 175 -18.13 16.47 13.30
CA HIS A 175 -17.61 17.20 14.48
C HIS A 175 -18.15 18.62 14.61
N ARG A 176 -18.47 19.27 13.50
CA ARG A 176 -19.07 20.62 13.52
C ARG A 176 -20.53 20.57 13.94
N VAL A 177 -21.28 19.57 13.47
CA VAL A 177 -22.69 19.35 13.83
C VAL A 177 -22.80 19.03 15.33
N ASP A 178 -21.97 18.14 15.83
CA ASP A 178 -21.95 17.73 17.24
C ASP A 178 -21.66 18.93 18.18
N ARG A 179 -20.70 19.78 17.85
CA ARG A 179 -20.43 21.02 18.58
C ARG A 179 -21.57 22.03 18.54
N SER A 180 -22.38 22.07 17.49
CA SER A 180 -23.52 22.99 17.40
C SER A 180 -24.71 22.52 18.22
N VAL A 181 -24.82 21.23 18.50
CA VAL A 181 -25.87 20.64 19.36
C VAL A 181 -25.52 20.80 20.82
N ASP A 182 -24.23 20.77 21.16
CA ASP A 182 -23.73 20.88 22.57
C ASP A 182 -23.59 22.32 23.08
N GLN A 183 -23.86 23.36 22.26
CA GLN A 183 -23.92 24.75 22.75
C GLN A 183 -25.24 24.95 23.48
N PRO A 184 -25.25 25.16 24.80
CA PRO A 184 -26.48 25.48 25.55
C PRO A 184 -27.03 26.78 24.97
N VAL A 185 -28.30 26.73 24.57
CA VAL A 185 -29.07 27.89 24.16
C VAL A 185 -28.94 28.92 25.25
N GLY A 186 -28.24 30.01 24.95
CA GLY A 186 -27.85 31.04 25.90
C GLY A 186 -29.03 31.46 26.74
N SER A 187 -28.86 31.37 28.04
CA SER A 187 -29.71 32.04 29.04
C SER A 187 -29.68 33.54 28.80
N SER A 188 -30.61 34.03 28.01
CA SER A 188 -30.97 35.45 28.06
C SER A 188 -31.64 35.72 29.39
N THR A 189 -30.85 35.81 30.44
CA THR A 189 -31.33 36.44 31.69
C THR A 189 -31.55 37.91 31.40
N SER A 190 -32.83 38.24 31.24
CA SER A 190 -33.36 39.56 31.38
C SER A 190 -32.81 40.22 32.67
N ASN A 191 -31.95 41.20 32.51
CA ASN A 191 -31.71 42.16 33.59
C ASN A 191 -32.68 43.33 33.41
N ASP A 192 -33.96 43.06 33.75
CA ASP A 192 -34.92 44.08 34.05
C ASP A 192 -35.04 44.14 35.57
N ARG A 193 -34.47 45.15 36.20
CA ARG A 193 -34.94 45.78 37.45
C ARG A 193 -34.14 47.02 37.80
N ARG A 194 -34.91 48.11 37.68
CA ARG A 194 -35.18 49.13 38.74
C ARG A 194 -34.05 50.15 38.99
N GLU A 195 -34.38 51.22 38.90
CA GLU A 195 -35.02 52.47 39.39
C GLU A 195 -34.06 53.59 39.14
#